data_7b2969248f02d12ca4c9689dad085c0a
#
_entry.id   7b2969248f02d12ca4c9689dad085c0a
#
_cell.length_a   1.000
_cell.length_b   1.000
_cell.length_c   1.000
_cell.angle_alpha   90.00
_cell.angle_beta   90.00
_cell.angle_gamma   90.00
#
_symmetry.space_group_name_H-M   'P 1'
#
loop_
_entity.id
_entity.type
_entity.pdbx_description
1 polymer ?
#
loop_
_entity_poly.entity_id
_entity_poly.type
_entity_poly.pdbx_seq_one_letter_code
_entity_poly.pdbx_strand_id
1 'polypeptide(L)'
;MARAATTSDVFNAIAEPRRREIIDLLARDGEQAVNDLVGALRLPQPAVSKHLSVLRRVRLVTASRRGRRRVYRLNPAELKTVHDWVKHYERFWTHQLSRIKARAEERAREPQRQSQQQQPPSQEHP
;
A
#
# COMPACT_ATOMS: atom_id res chain seq x y z
N MET A 1 -14.51 -9.10 -29.44
CA MET A 1 -14.77 -9.94 -28.26
C MET A 1 -14.65 -9.13 -27.00
N ALA A 2 -15.74 -9.02 -26.26
CA ALA A 2 -15.69 -8.42 -24.94
C ALA A 2 -14.87 -9.33 -24.03
N ARG A 3 -13.69 -8.91 -23.66
CA ARG A 3 -12.96 -9.56 -22.56
C ARG A 3 -13.70 -9.28 -21.28
N ALA A 4 -14.21 -10.33 -20.64
CA ALA A 4 -14.51 -10.21 -19.23
C ALA A 4 -13.26 -9.71 -18.52
N ALA A 5 -13.42 -8.79 -17.55
CA ALA A 5 -12.29 -8.37 -16.72
C ALA A 5 -11.62 -9.62 -16.19
N THR A 6 -10.41 -9.90 -16.66
CA THR A 6 -9.66 -11.07 -16.27
C THR A 6 -8.72 -10.74 -15.13
N THR A 7 -8.28 -11.75 -14.40
CA THR A 7 -7.23 -11.64 -13.39
C THR A 7 -6.04 -10.83 -13.91
N SER A 8 -5.69 -10.98 -15.19
CA SER A 8 -4.57 -10.26 -15.81
C SER A 8 -4.80 -8.75 -15.89
N ASP A 9 -6.05 -8.29 -15.95
CA ASP A 9 -6.34 -6.86 -16.02
C ASP A 9 -6.00 -6.15 -14.72
N VAL A 10 -6.27 -6.77 -13.56
CA VAL A 10 -5.90 -6.25 -12.25
C VAL A 10 -4.37 -6.19 -12.12
N PHE A 11 -3.68 -7.26 -12.48
CA PHE A 11 -2.20 -7.31 -12.42
C PHE A 11 -1.57 -6.26 -13.33
N ASN A 12 -2.10 -6.10 -14.53
CA ASN A 12 -1.61 -5.09 -15.45
C ASN A 12 -1.82 -3.67 -14.89
N ALA A 13 -2.98 -3.41 -14.30
CA ALA A 13 -3.27 -2.11 -13.71
C ALA A 13 -2.29 -1.75 -12.59
N ILE A 14 -1.95 -2.70 -11.71
CA ILE A 14 -1.03 -2.44 -10.61
C ILE A 14 0.45 -2.58 -10.98
N ALA A 15 0.77 -3.00 -12.19
CA ALA A 15 2.15 -3.09 -12.65
C ALA A 15 2.83 -1.73 -12.78
N GLU A 16 2.07 -0.68 -13.03
CA GLU A 16 2.59 0.66 -13.19
C GLU A 16 2.72 1.36 -11.83
N PRO A 17 3.93 1.86 -11.44
CA PRO A 17 4.17 2.40 -10.10
C PRO A 17 3.27 3.57 -9.71
N ARG A 18 2.96 4.47 -10.64
CA ARG A 18 2.10 5.63 -10.35
C ARG A 18 0.69 5.22 -9.98
N ARG A 19 0.19 4.14 -10.59
CA ARG A 19 -1.13 3.62 -10.23
C ARG A 19 -1.14 3.01 -8.84
N ARG A 20 -0.05 2.35 -8.41
CA ARG A 20 0.09 1.90 -7.03
C ARG A 20 0.15 3.06 -6.04
N GLU A 21 0.80 4.16 -6.40
CA GLU A 21 0.81 5.37 -5.57
C GLU A 21 -0.59 5.94 -5.37
N ILE A 22 -1.41 5.95 -6.42
CA ILE A 22 -2.82 6.37 -6.33
C ILE A 22 -3.59 5.47 -5.37
N ILE A 23 -3.43 4.16 -5.49
CA ILE A 23 -4.07 3.19 -4.59
C ILE A 23 -3.65 3.47 -3.14
N ASP A 24 -2.37 3.68 -2.89
CA ASP A 24 -1.85 3.97 -1.56
C ASP A 24 -2.43 5.26 -0.98
N LEU A 25 -2.54 6.31 -1.79
CA LEU A 25 -3.13 7.58 -1.37
C LEU A 25 -4.60 7.43 -1.02
N LEU A 26 -5.37 6.71 -1.84
CA LEU A 26 -6.79 6.47 -1.58
C LEU A 26 -7.00 5.58 -0.35
N ALA A 27 -6.12 4.62 -0.12
CA ALA A 27 -6.19 3.77 1.06
C ALA A 27 -5.89 4.55 2.34
N ARG A 28 -4.89 5.43 2.29
CA ARG A 28 -4.45 6.20 3.45
C ARG A 28 -5.38 7.38 3.77
N ASP A 29 -5.74 8.15 2.75
CA ASP A 29 -6.40 9.44 2.93
C ASP A 29 -7.91 9.40 2.62
N GLY A 30 -8.44 8.27 2.15
CA GLY A 30 -9.85 8.12 1.79
C GLY A 30 -10.18 8.73 0.43
N GLU A 31 -11.43 9.15 0.25
CA GLU A 31 -11.88 9.75 -1.01
C GLU A 31 -11.04 10.95 -1.41
N GLN A 32 -10.66 11.01 -2.69
CA GLN A 32 -9.86 12.10 -3.24
C GLN A 32 -10.44 12.53 -4.58
N ALA A 33 -10.43 13.84 -4.82
CA ALA A 33 -10.69 14.40 -6.15
C ALA A 33 -9.42 14.34 -7.01
N VAL A 34 -9.57 14.48 -8.32
CA VAL A 34 -8.43 14.47 -9.25
C VAL A 34 -7.37 15.51 -8.84
N ASN A 35 -7.80 16.72 -8.47
CA ASN A 35 -6.88 17.79 -8.11
C ASN A 35 -6.09 17.48 -6.83
N ASP A 36 -6.68 16.75 -5.89
CA ASP A 36 -5.96 16.31 -4.69
C ASP A 36 -4.83 15.33 -5.06
N LEU A 37 -5.12 14.43 -6.00
CA LEU A 37 -4.12 13.47 -6.49
C LEU A 37 -3.03 14.14 -7.34
N VAL A 38 -3.42 15.14 -8.16
CA VAL A 38 -2.46 15.95 -8.93
C VAL A 38 -1.45 16.60 -7.99
N GLY A 39 -1.93 17.22 -6.91
CA GLY A 39 -1.06 17.86 -5.94
C GLY A 39 -0.14 16.87 -5.22
N ALA A 40 -0.68 15.73 -4.81
CA ALA A 40 0.10 14.72 -4.07
C ALA A 40 1.13 14.02 -4.94
N LEU A 41 0.78 13.70 -6.18
CA LEU A 41 1.65 12.96 -7.11
C LEU A 41 2.59 13.86 -7.90
N ARG A 42 2.30 15.16 -7.95
CA ARG A 42 3.03 16.13 -8.79
C ARG A 42 3.04 15.71 -10.27
N LEU A 43 1.91 15.22 -10.74
CA LEU A 43 1.69 14.84 -12.13
C LEU A 43 0.66 15.76 -12.77
N PRO A 44 0.75 15.99 -14.10
CA PRO A 44 -0.30 16.72 -14.81
C PRO A 44 -1.65 16.03 -14.68
N GLN A 45 -2.73 16.81 -14.65
CA GLN A 45 -4.10 16.28 -14.56
C GLN A 45 -4.41 15.23 -15.61
N PRO A 46 -4.04 15.40 -16.91
CA PRO A 46 -4.31 14.36 -17.90
C PRO A 46 -3.67 13.01 -17.58
N ALA A 47 -2.47 13.01 -17.01
CA ALA A 47 -1.78 11.79 -16.60
C ALA A 47 -2.52 11.10 -15.46
N VAL A 48 -2.92 11.85 -14.44
CA VAL A 48 -3.70 11.34 -13.30
C VAL A 48 -5.03 10.78 -13.77
N SER A 49 -5.75 11.52 -14.63
CA SER A 49 -7.04 11.09 -15.17
C SER A 49 -6.91 9.79 -15.97
N LYS A 50 -5.83 9.63 -16.73
CA LYS A 50 -5.56 8.41 -17.49
C LYS A 50 -5.32 7.22 -16.55
N HIS A 51 -4.53 7.39 -15.51
CA HIS A 51 -4.30 6.35 -14.51
C HIS A 51 -5.59 5.96 -13.78
N LEU A 52 -6.39 6.94 -13.38
CA LEU A 52 -7.69 6.68 -12.76
C LEU A 52 -8.64 5.94 -13.71
N SER A 53 -8.62 6.26 -15.00
CA SER A 53 -9.44 5.56 -16.00
C SER A 53 -9.07 4.08 -16.10
N VAL A 54 -7.78 3.75 -16.08
CA VAL A 54 -7.30 2.36 -16.07
C VAL A 54 -7.76 1.64 -14.80
N LEU A 55 -7.57 2.28 -13.64
CA LEU A 55 -7.96 1.71 -12.34
C LEU A 55 -9.48 1.49 -12.23
N ARG A 56 -10.28 2.40 -12.79
CA ARG A 56 -11.74 2.24 -12.83
C ARG A 56 -12.18 1.09 -13.71
N ARG A 57 -11.51 0.92 -14.84
CA ARG A 57 -11.84 -0.15 -15.80
C ARG A 57 -11.71 -1.53 -15.15
N VAL A 58 -10.74 -1.72 -14.28
CA VAL A 58 -10.54 -2.97 -13.55
C VAL A 58 -11.21 -2.98 -12.17
N ARG A 59 -12.00 -1.95 -11.87
CA ARG A 59 -12.78 -1.80 -10.63
C ARG A 59 -11.96 -1.70 -9.34
N LEU A 60 -10.68 -1.37 -9.44
CA LEU A 60 -9.86 -1.06 -8.27
C LEU A 60 -10.23 0.28 -7.65
N VAL A 61 -10.80 1.17 -8.44
CA VAL A 61 -11.25 2.49 -8.04
C VAL A 61 -12.66 2.72 -8.54
N THR A 62 -13.49 3.31 -7.70
CA THR A 62 -14.84 3.76 -8.06
C THR A 62 -14.90 5.28 -8.00
N ALA A 63 -15.78 5.86 -8.82
CA ALA A 63 -15.99 7.30 -8.85
C ALA A 63 -17.42 7.63 -8.42
N SER A 64 -17.59 8.71 -7.70
CA SER A 64 -18.91 9.23 -7.33
C SER A 64 -18.88 10.75 -7.32
N ARG A 65 -20.07 11.38 -7.26
CA ARG A 65 -20.17 12.83 -7.13
C ARG A 65 -20.46 13.21 -5.69
N ARG A 66 -19.72 14.22 -5.22
CA ARG A 66 -19.97 14.90 -3.96
C ARG A 66 -20.24 16.39 -4.29
N GLY A 67 -21.50 16.75 -4.44
CA GLY A 67 -21.86 18.07 -4.94
C GLY A 67 -21.44 18.25 -6.39
N ARG A 68 -20.56 19.23 -6.66
CA ARG A 68 -19.99 19.49 -7.99
C ARG A 68 -18.67 18.76 -8.22
N ARG A 69 -18.12 18.10 -7.20
CA ARG A 69 -16.83 17.43 -7.27
C ARG A 69 -17.03 15.96 -7.62
N ARG A 70 -16.19 15.47 -8.50
CA ARG A 70 -16.04 14.05 -8.75
C ARG A 70 -14.95 13.52 -7.85
N VAL A 71 -15.27 12.53 -7.03
CA VAL A 71 -14.32 11.92 -6.10
C VAL A 71 -14.12 10.45 -6.42
N TYR A 72 -12.93 9.97 -6.08
CA TYR A 72 -12.51 8.61 -6.33
C TYR A 72 -12.22 7.91 -5.02
N ARG A 73 -12.59 6.65 -4.95
CA ARG A 73 -12.43 5.83 -3.76
C ARG A 73 -11.87 4.47 -4.13
N LEU A 74 -10.99 3.95 -3.26
CA LEU A 74 -10.47 2.60 -3.43
C LEU A 74 -11.58 1.56 -3.23
N ASN A 75 -11.63 0.58 -4.11
CA ASN A 75 -12.42 -0.63 -3.95
C ASN A 75 -11.45 -1.79 -3.66
N PRO A 76 -11.21 -2.13 -2.39
CA PRO A 76 -10.18 -3.11 -2.04
C PRO A 76 -10.55 -4.55 -2.42
N ALA A 77 -11.82 -4.82 -2.73
CA ALA A 77 -12.28 -6.17 -3.06
C ALA A 77 -11.51 -6.77 -4.24
N GLU A 78 -11.17 -5.96 -5.25
CA GLU A 78 -10.43 -6.43 -6.42
C GLU A 78 -8.96 -6.78 -6.11
N LEU A 79 -8.40 -6.25 -5.02
CA LEU A 79 -7.05 -6.62 -4.58
C LEU A 79 -6.98 -8.04 -4.05
N LYS A 80 -8.12 -8.63 -3.71
CA LYS A 80 -8.20 -10.02 -3.30
C LYS A 80 -7.65 -10.98 -4.35
N THR A 81 -7.84 -10.65 -5.63
CA THR A 81 -7.28 -11.43 -6.75
C THR A 81 -5.75 -11.55 -6.64
N VAL A 82 -5.09 -10.44 -6.31
CA VAL A 82 -3.64 -10.40 -6.12
C VAL A 82 -3.24 -11.20 -4.87
N HIS A 83 -3.96 -10.99 -3.77
CA HIS A 83 -3.75 -11.71 -2.53
C HIS A 83 -3.87 -13.22 -2.73
N ASP A 84 -4.91 -13.68 -3.42
CA ASP A 84 -5.16 -15.09 -3.66
C ASP A 84 -4.05 -15.72 -4.52
N TRP A 85 -3.54 -14.99 -5.50
CA TRP A 85 -2.41 -15.45 -6.30
C TRP A 85 -1.14 -15.56 -5.47
N VAL A 86 -0.81 -14.52 -4.71
CA VAL A 86 0.40 -14.49 -3.85
C VAL A 86 0.33 -15.61 -2.81
N LYS A 87 -0.84 -15.88 -2.27
CA LYS A 87 -1.07 -16.90 -1.25
C LYS A 87 -0.60 -18.29 -1.68
N HIS A 88 -0.70 -18.62 -2.99
CA HIS A 88 -0.22 -19.90 -3.52
C HIS A 88 1.28 -20.10 -3.31
N TYR A 89 2.03 -19.00 -3.18
CA TYR A 89 3.49 -19.02 -3.03
C TYR A 89 3.94 -18.78 -1.60
N GLU A 90 3.01 -18.55 -0.67
CA GLU A 90 3.30 -18.21 0.72
C GLU A 90 4.21 -19.23 1.40
N ARG A 91 4.06 -20.52 1.11
CA ARG A 91 4.88 -21.60 1.63
C ARG A 91 6.38 -21.42 1.35
N PHE A 92 6.73 -20.69 0.26
CA PHE A 92 8.12 -20.49 -0.14
C PHE A 92 8.83 -19.44 0.71
N TRP A 93 8.09 -18.57 1.39
CA TRP A 93 8.69 -17.52 2.22
C TRP A 93 8.22 -17.49 3.66
N THR A 94 7.28 -18.32 4.05
CA THR A 94 6.76 -18.37 5.43
C THR A 94 7.90 -18.51 6.44
N HIS A 95 8.86 -19.40 6.17
CA HIS A 95 10.01 -19.59 7.02
C HIS A 95 10.89 -18.33 7.09
N GLN A 96 11.11 -17.68 5.95
CA GLN A 96 11.89 -16.43 5.89
C GLN A 96 11.19 -15.29 6.63
N LEU A 97 9.87 -15.17 6.50
CA LEU A 97 9.09 -14.19 7.23
C LEU A 97 9.16 -14.41 8.74
N SER A 98 9.12 -15.65 9.18
CA SER A 98 9.30 -15.99 10.60
C SER A 98 10.67 -15.56 11.12
N ARG A 99 11.71 -15.74 10.32
CA ARG A 99 13.06 -15.26 10.65
C ARG A 99 13.14 -13.75 10.73
N ILE A 100 12.54 -13.05 9.77
CA ILE A 100 12.51 -11.58 9.73
C ILE A 100 11.78 -11.05 10.94
N LYS A 101 10.64 -11.64 11.29
CA LYS A 101 9.87 -11.28 12.47
C LYS A 101 10.68 -11.49 13.75
N ALA A 102 11.33 -12.63 13.88
CA ALA A 102 12.18 -12.94 15.03
C ALA A 102 13.32 -11.92 15.19
N ARG A 103 13.98 -11.57 14.07
CA ARG A 103 15.04 -10.55 14.07
C ARG A 103 14.52 -9.17 14.46
N ALA A 104 13.35 -8.79 13.97
CA ALA A 104 12.73 -7.52 14.31
C ALA A 104 12.38 -7.47 15.80
N GLU A 105 11.86 -8.56 16.36
CA GLU A 105 11.57 -8.66 17.78
C GLU A 105 12.85 -8.61 18.63
N GLU A 106 13.92 -9.25 18.21
CA GLU A 106 15.22 -9.17 18.87
C GLU A 106 15.78 -7.76 18.85
N ARG A 107 15.73 -7.07 17.71
CA ARG A 107 16.18 -5.67 17.59
C ARG A 107 15.36 -4.73 18.47
N ALA A 108 14.08 -4.98 18.62
CA ALA A 108 13.22 -4.20 19.50
C ALA A 108 13.61 -4.40 20.99
N ARG A 109 14.17 -5.55 21.33
CA ARG A 109 14.64 -5.85 22.70
C ARG A 109 16.07 -5.37 22.97
N GLU A 110 16.94 -5.34 21.95
CA GLU A 110 18.33 -4.91 22.08
C GLU A 110 18.53 -3.51 22.69
N PRO A 111 17.80 -2.47 22.31
CA PRO A 111 17.96 -1.16 22.90
C PRO A 111 17.72 -1.14 24.42
N GLN A 112 16.78 -1.95 24.89
CA GLN A 112 16.51 -2.05 26.32
C GLN A 112 17.65 -2.77 27.07
N ARG A 113 18.24 -3.80 26.45
CA ARG A 113 19.40 -4.49 27.03
C ARG A 113 20.63 -3.58 27.06
N GLN A 114 20.88 -2.82 26.00
CA GLN A 114 21.99 -1.87 25.93
C GLN A 114 21.82 -0.73 26.93
N SER A 115 20.60 -0.24 27.12
CA SER A 115 20.30 0.79 28.12
C SER A 115 20.55 0.29 29.54
N GLN A 116 20.25 -0.97 29.82
CA GLN A 116 20.51 -1.57 31.11
C GLN A 116 22.00 -1.83 31.36
N GLN A 117 22.77 -2.12 30.29
CA GLN A 117 24.22 -2.33 30.41
C GLN A 117 25.02 -1.03 30.49
N GLN A 118 24.41 0.10 30.08
CA GLN A 118 25.04 1.41 30.08
C GLN A 118 24.70 2.26 31.32
N GLN A 119 23.97 1.72 32.28
CA GLN A 119 23.81 2.42 33.54
C GLN A 119 25.19 2.50 34.24
N PRO A 120 25.67 3.71 34.52
CA PRO A 120 26.92 3.84 35.22
C PRO A 120 26.79 3.18 36.60
N PRO A 121 27.82 2.49 37.06
CA PRO A 121 27.80 1.94 38.42
C PRO A 121 27.53 3.09 39.39
N SER A 122 26.62 2.85 40.31
CA SER A 122 26.35 3.80 41.41
C SER A 122 27.68 4.12 42.07
N GLN A 123 28.16 5.34 41.89
CA GLN A 123 29.27 5.78 42.68
C GLN A 123 28.74 5.91 44.12
N GLU A 124 29.02 4.91 44.93
CA GLU A 124 28.92 5.08 46.34
C GLU A 124 29.99 6.11 46.72
N HIS A 125 29.55 7.30 46.98
CA HIS A 125 30.39 8.24 47.73
C HIS A 125 30.43 7.76 49.18
N PRO A 126 31.61 7.57 49.74
CA PRO A 126 31.75 7.30 51.15
C PRO A 126 31.28 8.48 51.99
#